data_1299dab1cea1127ea91808421d3263f4
#
_entry.id   1299dab1cea1127ea91808421d3263f4
#
_cell.length_a   1.000
_cell.length_b   1.000
_cell.length_c   1.000
_cell.angle_alpha   90.00
_cell.angle_beta   90.00
_cell.angle_gamma   90.00
#
_symmetry.space_group_name_H-M   'P 1'
#
loop_
_entity.id
_entity.type
_entity.pdbx_description
1 polymer ?
#
loop_
_entity_poly.entity_id
_entity_poly.type
_entity_poly.pdbx_seq_one_letter_code
_entity_poly.pdbx_strand_id
1 'polypeptide(L)'
;MKRKLPTRSDVTAAAKRIKGHVETTPVLRSESLDEIAGAKLLIKAECLQQTGSFKLRGATNRLLQIPKKQRAAGVVAFSSGNHAQGVARAAKQLGMPALIVMPTDAPRVKTDGVKADGADVYLHDRYTENREEIAAEIAKKRG
;
A
#
# COMPACT_ATOMS: atom_id res chain seq x y z
N MET A 1 3.04 -21.16 12.68
CA MET A 1 2.64 -21.61 11.32
C MET A 1 3.70 -21.18 10.31
N LYS A 2 4.30 -22.12 9.55
CA LYS A 2 5.20 -21.75 8.43
C LYS A 2 4.38 -21.01 7.36
N ARG A 3 4.71 -19.74 7.06
CA ARG A 3 4.07 -19.01 5.98
C ARG A 3 4.37 -19.68 4.65
N LYS A 4 3.33 -20.13 3.95
CA LYS A 4 3.46 -20.68 2.59
C LYS A 4 3.90 -19.54 1.66
N LEU A 5 4.95 -19.76 0.90
CA LEU A 5 5.40 -18.80 -0.11
C LEU A 5 4.32 -18.67 -1.22
N PRO A 6 4.11 -17.45 -1.75
CA PRO A 6 3.16 -17.25 -2.84
C PRO A 6 3.63 -17.99 -4.11
N THR A 7 2.68 -18.58 -4.80
CA THR A 7 2.88 -19.29 -6.07
C THR A 7 2.56 -18.38 -7.26
N ARG A 8 2.88 -18.83 -8.47
CA ARG A 8 2.48 -18.16 -9.70
C ARG A 8 0.95 -18.00 -9.81
N SER A 9 0.19 -19.00 -9.37
CA SER A 9 -1.28 -18.94 -9.37
C SER A 9 -1.81 -17.85 -8.42
N ASP A 10 -1.18 -17.67 -7.25
CA ASP A 10 -1.54 -16.60 -6.31
C ASP A 10 -1.31 -15.21 -6.91
N VAL A 11 -0.19 -15.01 -7.61
CA VAL A 11 0.11 -13.76 -8.32
C VAL A 11 -0.90 -13.50 -9.44
N THR A 12 -1.25 -14.53 -10.24
CA THR A 12 -2.24 -14.42 -11.30
C THR A 12 -3.64 -14.09 -10.75
N ALA A 13 -4.02 -14.71 -9.64
CA ALA A 13 -5.30 -14.43 -8.96
C ALA A 13 -5.32 -12.99 -8.42
N ALA A 14 -4.21 -12.53 -7.83
CA ALA A 14 -4.07 -11.15 -7.37
C ALA A 14 -4.18 -10.15 -8.53
N ALA A 15 -3.51 -10.41 -9.65
CA ALA A 15 -3.58 -9.55 -10.84
C ALA A 15 -5.00 -9.42 -11.39
N LYS A 16 -5.75 -10.53 -11.46
CA LYS A 16 -7.17 -10.53 -11.84
C LYS A 16 -8.02 -9.70 -10.86
N ARG A 17 -7.77 -9.85 -9.56
CA ARG A 17 -8.52 -9.17 -8.49
C ARG A 17 -8.36 -7.66 -8.52
N ILE A 18 -7.14 -7.16 -8.77
CA ILE A 18 -6.85 -5.71 -8.77
C ILE A 18 -7.11 -5.02 -10.12
N LYS A 19 -7.50 -5.78 -11.14
CA LYS A 19 -7.81 -5.22 -12.47
C LYS A 19 -8.89 -4.15 -12.36
N GLY A 20 -8.65 -2.99 -12.98
CA GLY A 20 -9.54 -1.82 -12.92
C GLY A 20 -9.35 -0.91 -11.69
N HIS A 21 -8.55 -1.32 -10.70
CA HIS A 21 -8.22 -0.52 -9.52
C HIS A 21 -6.82 0.10 -9.57
N VAL A 22 -5.96 -0.40 -10.45
CA VAL A 22 -4.55 0.02 -10.56
C VAL A 22 -4.19 0.24 -12.01
N GLU A 23 -3.20 1.11 -12.25
CA GLU A 23 -2.70 1.35 -13.61
C GLU A 23 -1.86 0.19 -14.13
N THR A 24 -1.97 -0.07 -15.43
CA THR A 24 -1.03 -0.92 -16.15
C THR A 24 0.19 -0.10 -16.52
N THR A 25 1.17 -0.06 -15.63
CA THR A 25 2.39 0.72 -15.85
C THR A 25 3.26 0.11 -16.95
N PRO A 26 3.97 0.93 -17.76
CA PRO A 26 4.78 0.44 -18.85
C PRO A 26 6.02 -0.30 -18.34
N VAL A 27 6.57 -1.14 -19.22
CA VAL A 27 7.91 -1.70 -19.09
C VAL A 27 8.82 -0.95 -20.04
N LEU A 28 9.86 -0.33 -19.51
CA LEU A 28 10.82 0.49 -20.23
C LEU A 28 12.12 -0.26 -20.45
N ARG A 29 12.87 0.14 -21.47
CA ARG A 29 14.24 -0.29 -21.74
C ARG A 29 15.12 0.94 -22.02
N SER A 30 16.42 0.80 -21.77
CA SER A 30 17.43 1.78 -22.11
C SER A 30 18.67 1.02 -22.57
N GLU A 31 19.14 1.29 -23.79
CA GLU A 31 20.33 0.67 -24.36
C GLU A 31 21.57 0.99 -23.51
N SER A 32 21.72 2.25 -23.08
CA SER A 32 22.84 2.64 -22.20
C SER A 32 22.86 1.89 -20.87
N LEU A 33 21.69 1.59 -20.30
CA LEU A 33 21.61 0.79 -19.06
C LEU A 33 21.89 -0.68 -19.34
N ASP A 34 21.47 -1.21 -20.49
CA ASP A 34 21.78 -2.58 -20.91
C ASP A 34 23.29 -2.77 -21.08
N GLU A 35 23.98 -1.80 -21.69
CA GLU A 35 25.45 -1.80 -21.85
C GLU A 35 26.17 -1.79 -20.50
N ILE A 36 25.78 -0.90 -19.59
CA ILE A 36 26.36 -0.81 -18.23
C ILE A 36 26.16 -2.12 -17.45
N ALA A 37 24.98 -2.72 -17.57
CA ALA A 37 24.62 -3.95 -16.86
C ALA A 37 25.15 -5.23 -17.49
N GLY A 38 25.62 -5.18 -18.76
CA GLY A 38 25.95 -6.38 -19.53
C GLY A 38 24.76 -7.32 -19.77
N ALA A 39 23.53 -6.82 -19.67
CA ALA A 39 22.30 -7.60 -19.78
C ALA A 39 21.11 -6.74 -20.21
N LYS A 40 20.08 -7.37 -20.80
CA LYS A 40 18.82 -6.69 -21.15
C LYS A 40 18.02 -6.41 -19.88
N LEU A 41 17.87 -5.14 -19.54
CA LEU A 41 17.09 -4.67 -18.39
C LEU A 41 15.65 -4.35 -18.81
N LEU A 42 14.69 -4.91 -18.08
CA LEU A 42 13.26 -4.59 -18.19
C LEU A 42 12.84 -3.84 -16.92
N ILE A 43 12.58 -2.53 -17.06
CA ILE A 43 12.27 -1.64 -15.94
C ILE A 43 10.76 -1.43 -15.88
N LYS A 44 10.09 -2.06 -14.91
CA LYS A 44 8.66 -1.85 -14.63
C LYS A 44 8.48 -0.49 -13.94
N ALA A 45 7.92 0.50 -14.66
CA ALA A 45 7.84 1.89 -14.19
C ALA A 45 6.72 2.12 -13.16
N GLU A 46 6.85 1.57 -11.95
CA GLU A 46 5.88 1.71 -10.86
C GLU A 46 5.83 3.12 -10.25
N CYS A 47 6.77 4.01 -10.59
CA CYS A 47 6.66 5.44 -10.31
C CYS A 47 5.47 6.11 -11.04
N LEU A 48 4.98 5.49 -12.12
CA LEU A 48 3.80 5.95 -12.86
C LEU A 48 2.47 5.37 -12.32
N GLN A 49 2.51 4.59 -11.24
CA GLN A 49 1.30 4.16 -10.55
C GLN A 49 0.63 5.34 -9.84
N GLN A 50 -0.69 5.30 -9.62
CA GLN A 50 -1.51 6.36 -8.99
C GLN A 50 -0.92 6.95 -7.71
N THR A 51 -0.21 6.15 -6.90
CA THR A 51 0.47 6.62 -5.68
C THR A 51 1.99 6.76 -5.84
N GLY A 52 2.49 6.75 -7.07
CA GLY A 52 3.92 6.83 -7.37
C GLY A 52 4.74 5.61 -6.94
N SER A 53 4.09 4.48 -6.64
CA SER A 53 4.79 3.26 -6.22
C SER A 53 3.95 1.99 -6.39
N PHE A 54 4.62 0.83 -6.43
CA PHE A 54 3.99 -0.50 -6.51
C PHE A 54 3.11 -0.87 -5.31
N LYS A 55 3.19 -0.14 -4.20
CA LYS A 55 2.49 -0.48 -2.94
C LYS A 55 0.98 -0.49 -3.08
N LEU A 56 0.41 0.31 -3.96
CA LEU A 56 -1.03 0.31 -4.25
C LEU A 56 -1.52 -1.08 -4.67
N ARG A 57 -0.74 -1.84 -5.46
CA ARG A 57 -1.13 -3.19 -5.91
C ARG A 57 -1.38 -4.14 -4.74
N GLY A 58 -0.44 -4.21 -3.80
CA GLY A 58 -0.56 -5.07 -2.63
C GLY A 58 -1.67 -4.62 -1.68
N ALA A 59 -1.79 -3.32 -1.44
CA ALA A 59 -2.85 -2.74 -0.62
C ALA A 59 -4.23 -3.06 -1.20
N THR A 60 -4.46 -2.75 -2.47
CA THR A 60 -5.72 -3.03 -3.16
C THR A 60 -6.04 -4.53 -3.14
N ASN A 61 -5.06 -5.40 -3.44
CA ASN A 61 -5.25 -6.84 -3.38
C ASN A 61 -5.68 -7.31 -1.99
N ARG A 62 -5.13 -6.75 -0.93
CA ARG A 62 -5.50 -7.11 0.45
C ARG A 62 -6.89 -6.62 0.82
N LEU A 63 -7.21 -5.36 0.52
CA LEU A 63 -8.48 -4.75 0.89
C LEU A 63 -9.67 -5.36 0.14
N LEU A 64 -9.50 -5.73 -1.13
CA LEU A 64 -10.52 -6.42 -1.92
C LEU A 64 -10.91 -7.79 -1.34
N GLN A 65 -10.03 -8.42 -0.55
CA GLN A 65 -10.29 -9.70 0.11
C GLN A 65 -11.06 -9.54 1.44
N ILE A 66 -11.26 -8.32 1.92
CA ILE A 66 -12.11 -8.05 3.08
C ILE A 66 -13.57 -8.22 2.64
N PRO A 67 -14.36 -9.08 3.32
CA PRO A 67 -15.78 -9.27 3.00
C PRO A 67 -16.53 -7.94 3.01
N LYS A 68 -17.45 -7.74 2.06
CA LYS A 68 -18.18 -6.47 1.92
C LYS A 68 -18.84 -6.02 3.22
N LYS A 69 -19.41 -6.96 3.99
CA LYS A 69 -20.07 -6.70 5.29
C LYS A 69 -19.11 -6.16 6.37
N GLN A 70 -17.81 -6.38 6.24
CA GLN A 70 -16.79 -5.92 7.20
C GLN A 70 -16.13 -4.59 6.77
N ARG A 71 -16.37 -4.13 5.56
CA ARG A 71 -15.68 -2.93 5.02
C ARG A 71 -16.08 -1.64 5.73
N ALA A 72 -17.26 -1.58 6.32
CA ALA A 72 -17.71 -0.41 7.07
C ALA A 72 -16.87 -0.16 8.34
N ALA A 73 -16.30 -1.19 8.96
CA ALA A 73 -15.37 -1.06 10.08
C ALA A 73 -14.03 -0.38 9.66
N GLY A 74 -13.69 -0.45 8.38
CA GLY A 74 -12.50 0.18 7.85
C GLY A 74 -11.22 -0.65 8.03
N VAL A 75 -10.08 0.02 7.95
CA VAL A 75 -8.75 -0.58 8.10
C VAL A 75 -7.83 0.30 8.91
N VAL A 76 -6.96 -0.32 9.68
CA VAL A 76 -5.83 0.32 10.35
C VAL A 76 -4.53 -0.22 9.76
N ALA A 77 -3.59 0.68 9.48
CA ALA A 77 -2.24 0.31 9.04
C ALA A 77 -1.20 1.21 9.71
N PHE A 78 0.04 0.76 9.76
CA PHE A 78 1.16 1.59 10.21
C PHE A 78 2.25 1.64 9.14
N SER A 79 2.66 2.85 8.76
CA SER A 79 3.73 3.07 7.79
C SER A 79 4.05 4.55 7.66
N SER A 80 5.33 4.89 7.46
CA SER A 80 5.80 6.26 7.21
C SER A 80 5.88 6.64 5.73
N GLY A 81 5.56 5.75 4.80
CA GLY A 81 5.88 5.96 3.39
C GLY A 81 4.85 5.43 2.37
N ASN A 82 5.36 4.85 1.31
CA ASN A 82 4.56 4.41 0.16
C ASN A 82 3.44 3.41 0.52
N HIS A 83 3.62 2.60 1.57
CA HIS A 83 2.56 1.67 2.00
C HIS A 83 1.38 2.43 2.63
N ALA A 84 1.65 3.47 3.40
CA ALA A 84 0.62 4.36 3.96
C ALA A 84 -0.28 4.92 2.84
N GLN A 85 0.34 5.53 1.82
CA GLN A 85 -0.38 6.08 0.66
C GLN A 85 -1.12 5.00 -0.13
N GLY A 86 -0.50 3.81 -0.31
CA GLY A 86 -1.15 2.68 -0.99
C GLY A 86 -2.41 2.21 -0.29
N VAL A 87 -2.40 2.11 1.06
CA VAL A 87 -3.57 1.72 1.85
C VAL A 87 -4.65 2.80 1.81
N ALA A 88 -4.28 4.08 2.01
CA ALA A 88 -5.22 5.20 1.97
C ALA A 88 -5.94 5.27 0.61
N ARG A 89 -5.19 5.22 -0.50
CA ARG A 89 -5.77 5.23 -1.86
C ARG A 89 -6.67 4.03 -2.11
N ALA A 90 -6.25 2.81 -1.75
CA ALA A 90 -7.06 1.61 -1.93
C ALA A 90 -8.35 1.65 -1.09
N ALA A 91 -8.28 2.15 0.15
CA ALA A 91 -9.44 2.32 1.00
C ALA A 91 -10.43 3.33 0.41
N LYS A 92 -9.93 4.50 -0.07
CA LYS A 92 -10.75 5.50 -0.78
C LYS A 92 -11.49 4.90 -1.98
N GLN A 93 -10.79 4.14 -2.84
CA GLN A 93 -11.39 3.50 -4.01
C GLN A 93 -12.49 2.49 -3.66
N LEU A 94 -12.42 1.89 -2.49
CA LEU A 94 -13.35 0.88 -2.02
C LEU A 94 -14.42 1.42 -1.07
N GLY A 95 -14.44 2.75 -0.82
CA GLY A 95 -15.36 3.40 0.12
C GLY A 95 -15.19 2.94 1.56
N MET A 96 -13.96 2.60 1.97
CA MET A 96 -13.63 2.09 3.30
C MET A 96 -12.99 3.19 4.14
N PRO A 97 -13.40 3.38 5.41
CA PRO A 97 -12.64 4.19 6.35
C PRO A 97 -11.21 3.64 6.50
N ALA A 98 -10.23 4.52 6.63
CA ALA A 98 -8.85 4.13 6.89
C ALA A 98 -8.22 5.02 7.96
N LEU A 99 -7.40 4.43 8.82
CA LEU A 99 -6.54 5.14 9.76
C LEU A 99 -5.10 4.64 9.59
N ILE A 100 -4.18 5.57 9.43
CA ILE A 100 -2.76 5.26 9.26
C ILE A 100 -1.98 5.78 10.48
N VAL A 101 -1.32 4.87 11.19
CA VAL A 101 -0.37 5.21 12.25
C VAL A 101 0.97 5.57 11.59
N MET A 102 1.37 6.83 11.71
CA MET A 102 2.56 7.39 11.09
C MET A 102 3.46 8.02 12.16
N PRO A 103 4.79 7.98 12.02
CA PRO A 103 5.66 8.67 12.96
C PRO A 103 5.57 10.19 12.75
N THR A 104 5.82 10.96 13.83
CA THR A 104 5.79 12.43 13.82
C THR A 104 6.79 13.04 12.82
N ASP A 105 7.90 12.34 12.55
CA ASP A 105 8.94 12.74 11.60
C ASP A 105 8.72 12.16 10.18
N ALA A 106 7.51 11.64 9.89
CA ALA A 106 7.19 11.21 8.52
C ALA A 106 7.28 12.39 7.54
N PRO A 107 7.79 12.18 6.31
CA PRO A 107 7.84 13.25 5.31
C PRO A 107 6.44 13.83 5.07
N ARG A 108 6.33 15.18 5.11
CA ARG A 108 5.04 15.90 4.95
C ARG A 108 4.29 15.47 3.68
N VAL A 109 5.01 15.31 2.55
CA VAL A 109 4.40 14.85 1.29
C VAL A 109 3.69 13.49 1.43
N LYS A 110 4.15 12.61 2.32
CA LYS A 110 3.51 11.31 2.57
C LYS A 110 2.28 11.45 3.47
N THR A 111 2.40 12.25 4.52
CA THR A 111 1.28 12.54 5.43
C THR A 111 0.15 13.28 4.70
N ASP A 112 0.50 14.29 3.91
CA ASP A 112 -0.46 15.07 3.13
C ASP A 112 -1.15 14.19 2.07
N GLY A 113 -0.40 13.30 1.40
CA GLY A 113 -0.97 12.36 0.45
C GLY A 113 -1.95 11.36 1.08
N VAL A 114 -1.68 10.89 2.30
CA VAL A 114 -2.59 10.03 3.06
C VAL A 114 -3.89 10.78 3.41
N LYS A 115 -3.79 12.02 3.90
CA LYS A 115 -4.93 12.88 4.23
C LYS A 115 -5.75 13.26 2.99
N ALA A 116 -5.10 13.56 1.87
CA ALA A 116 -5.75 13.88 0.59
C ALA A 116 -6.57 12.70 0.04
N ASP A 117 -6.20 11.47 0.39
CA ASP A 117 -6.99 10.28 0.09
C ASP A 117 -8.10 10.01 1.12
N GLY A 118 -8.30 10.90 2.11
CA GLY A 118 -9.39 10.84 3.08
C GLY A 118 -9.14 9.86 4.24
N ALA A 119 -7.91 9.41 4.44
CA ALA A 119 -7.58 8.58 5.58
C ALA A 119 -7.20 9.45 6.80
N ASP A 120 -7.61 8.99 7.99
CA ASP A 120 -7.16 9.54 9.25
C ASP A 120 -5.69 9.26 9.48
N VAL A 121 -4.98 10.16 10.16
CA VAL A 121 -3.59 9.98 10.56
C VAL A 121 -3.49 10.05 12.07
N TYR A 122 -2.92 9.01 12.67
CA TYR A 122 -2.47 9.01 14.06
C TYR A 122 -0.95 9.16 14.08
N LEU A 123 -0.45 10.20 14.72
CA LEU A 123 0.98 10.44 14.83
C LEU A 123 1.54 9.81 16.10
N HIS A 124 2.68 9.12 16.01
CA HIS A 124 3.38 8.51 17.12
C HIS A 124 4.86 8.90 17.14
N ASP A 125 5.47 8.89 18.29
CA ASP A 125 6.92 9.00 18.44
C ASP A 125 7.56 7.64 18.25
N ARG A 126 8.38 7.47 17.17
CA ARG A 126 9.03 6.19 16.84
C ARG A 126 10.05 5.73 17.87
N TYR A 127 10.52 6.60 18.74
CA TYR A 127 11.57 6.30 19.73
C TYR A 127 10.99 5.85 21.05
N THR A 128 9.78 6.27 21.39
CA THR A 128 9.13 6.03 22.68
C THR A 128 7.87 5.20 22.61
N GLU A 129 7.27 5.07 21.40
CA GLU A 129 5.98 4.39 21.22
C GLU A 129 6.07 3.24 20.22
N ASN A 130 5.32 2.17 20.50
CA ASN A 130 5.22 0.99 19.63
C ASN A 130 4.05 1.13 18.67
N ARG A 131 4.33 1.42 17.39
CA ARG A 131 3.33 1.58 16.33
C ARG A 131 2.43 0.35 16.13
N GLU A 132 2.95 -0.86 16.41
CA GLU A 132 2.22 -2.12 16.21
C GLU A 132 1.17 -2.28 17.30
N GLU A 133 1.52 -1.95 18.55
CA GLU A 133 0.60 -1.94 19.68
C GLU A 133 -0.48 -0.88 19.51
N ILE A 134 -0.10 0.35 19.15
CA ILE A 134 -1.04 1.44 18.86
C ILE A 134 -2.04 1.01 17.78
N ALA A 135 -1.54 0.47 16.65
CA ALA A 135 -2.41 0.04 15.56
C ALA A 135 -3.36 -1.10 15.99
N ALA A 136 -2.86 -2.05 16.79
CA ALA A 136 -3.66 -3.16 17.31
C ALA A 136 -4.75 -2.69 18.27
N GLU A 137 -4.44 -1.75 19.18
CA GLU A 137 -5.43 -1.16 20.08
C GLU A 137 -6.53 -0.40 19.33
N ILE A 138 -6.14 0.43 18.35
CA ILE A 138 -7.09 1.17 17.51
C ILE A 138 -7.99 0.20 16.75
N ALA A 139 -7.42 -0.85 16.15
CA ALA A 139 -8.18 -1.86 15.44
C ALA A 139 -9.17 -2.58 16.36
N LYS A 140 -8.76 -2.91 17.59
CA LYS A 140 -9.64 -3.54 18.59
C LYS A 140 -10.79 -2.64 19.00
N LYS A 141 -10.55 -1.33 19.13
CA LYS A 141 -11.59 -0.34 19.53
C LYS A 141 -12.59 -0.04 18.42
N ARG A 142 -12.15 -0.14 17.16
CA ARG A 142 -13.02 0.18 15.98
C ARG A 142 -13.76 -1.04 15.40
N GLY A 143 -13.41 -2.27 15.79
CA GLY A 143 -13.96 -3.52 15.26
C GLY A 143 -13.26 -3.99 14.00
#